data_0074e4cc20cdf0ce6a7a344dbf104762
#
_entry.id   0074e4cc20cdf0ce6a7a344dbf104762
#
_cell.length_a   1.000
_cell.length_b   1.000
_cell.length_c   1.000
_cell.angle_alpha   90.00
_cell.angle_beta   90.00
_cell.angle_gamma   90.00
#
_symmetry.space_group_name_H-M   'P 1'
#
loop_
_entity.id
_entity.type
_entity.pdbx_description
1 polymer ?
#
loop_
_entity_poly.entity_id
_entity_poly.type
_entity_poly.pdbx_seq_one_letter_code
_entity_poly.pdbx_strand_id
1 'polypeptide(L)'
;MAIVVSRQDPRYETLSRGHNLRWPVVDADGAGRVVLCESARDTAEALQQIVNAGLRPTVRSGAHCYEDFVSNNPGGAILDVSLLTTVGRAGDEAAYRIEPGTQLWDVYVELYKRYGVTLPGGSCGTVGAGGHISGGGYGLLSRLHGLTCDWLTAVDILTVDAKGKVVPRTVDARHDPDLFRACRGAGGGNFGVITSYVFDKLPPAPVEVMQAHMQFLWADTPVERFVQIVKAFGEYWETRGQDPDTWGMFAILVLSHQSSTGFGMSVQFCNPDGTCRDLTVLNEYLDRFVHCGGVTTKPVPLGISKPTTSSGAAHNLAEEVCSGTHMMRRRTWLSATGDEAGGPGGSRAKYKSAYLKRGFTEAEARCMYKHLQRTVPGSDLRGSVVEIDSYGGAINRKEMVAATSAGQRSSVIKMQPMTHWGDPKEEEARCTWLHEFYTDLFSGPDADSQHAGTPYPSDRYEGCYINYPDKDMLGYRYWHELYYGVGELYPFLQEVKRKYDPNNIFHHAMSIRA
;
A
#
# COMPACT_ATOMS: atom_id res chain seq x y z
N MET A 1 13.74 15.02 24.40
CA MET A 1 15.03 15.19 23.66
C MET A 1 15.24 13.93 22.84
N ALA A 2 15.45 14.05 21.54
CA ALA A 2 15.58 12.89 20.65
C ALA A 2 16.75 11.97 21.05
N ILE A 3 16.57 10.66 20.85
CA ILE A 3 17.57 9.62 21.18
C ILE A 3 18.41 9.38 19.93
N VAL A 4 19.73 9.58 20.04
CA VAL A 4 20.68 9.36 18.94
C VAL A 4 21.35 8.01 19.09
N VAL A 5 21.20 7.14 18.08
CA VAL A 5 21.82 5.82 17.98
C VAL A 5 22.85 5.87 16.87
N SER A 6 24.14 5.85 17.25
CA SER A 6 25.26 5.84 16.31
C SER A 6 25.64 4.41 15.90
N ARG A 7 26.54 4.27 14.92
CA ARG A 7 27.03 2.95 14.46
C ARG A 7 27.70 2.12 15.56
N GLN A 8 28.19 2.74 16.64
CA GLN A 8 28.82 2.07 17.78
C GLN A 8 27.82 1.61 18.83
N ASP A 9 26.58 2.08 18.76
CA ASP A 9 25.51 1.66 19.67
C ASP A 9 25.05 0.23 19.31
N PRO A 10 24.92 -0.69 20.27
CA PRO A 10 24.50 -2.08 20.00
C PRO A 10 23.10 -2.20 19.38
N ARG A 11 22.25 -1.17 19.49
CA ARG A 11 20.92 -1.12 18.89
C ARG A 11 20.95 -0.75 17.40
N TYR A 12 22.08 -0.23 16.90
CA TYR A 12 22.16 0.35 15.55
C TYR A 12 21.80 -0.65 14.47
N GLU A 13 22.30 -1.87 14.53
CA GLU A 13 22.04 -2.88 13.50
C GLU A 13 20.52 -3.12 13.33
N THR A 14 19.80 -3.27 14.43
CA THR A 14 18.35 -3.44 14.41
C THR A 14 17.62 -2.18 13.94
N LEU A 15 18.01 -1.02 14.47
CA LEU A 15 17.30 0.23 14.25
C LEU A 15 17.63 0.91 12.92
N SER A 16 18.67 0.52 12.21
CA SER A 16 19.00 1.08 10.89
C SER A 16 18.32 0.36 9.73
N ARG A 17 17.74 -0.82 9.95
CA ARG A 17 17.10 -1.64 8.91
C ARG A 17 15.58 -1.48 8.93
N GLY A 18 14.93 -1.80 7.81
CA GLY A 18 13.49 -1.90 7.67
C GLY A 18 13.02 -3.35 7.53
N HIS A 19 11.74 -3.53 7.22
CA HIS A 19 11.15 -4.86 6.98
C HIS A 19 11.73 -5.54 5.72
N ASN A 20 12.10 -4.78 4.69
CA ASN A 20 12.80 -5.33 3.53
C ASN A 20 14.29 -5.47 3.84
N LEU A 21 14.72 -6.68 4.18
CA LEU A 21 16.11 -7.01 4.54
C LEU A 21 17.07 -6.95 3.34
N ARG A 22 16.59 -6.59 2.16
CA ARG A 22 17.41 -6.29 0.99
C ARG A 22 18.24 -5.03 1.21
N TRP A 23 17.80 -4.12 2.08
CA TRP A 23 18.39 -2.80 2.27
C TRP A 23 18.95 -2.54 3.68
N PRO A 24 20.11 -1.89 3.82
CA PRO A 24 21.05 -1.57 2.74
C PRO A 24 21.73 -2.83 2.18
N VAL A 25 22.20 -2.77 0.93
CA VAL A 25 22.90 -3.90 0.29
C VAL A 25 24.21 -4.18 1.00
N VAL A 26 24.96 -3.12 1.29
CA VAL A 26 26.21 -3.18 2.06
C VAL A 26 26.13 -2.17 3.22
N ASP A 27 26.80 -2.48 4.33
CA ASP A 27 26.75 -1.64 5.53
C ASP A 27 27.26 -0.21 5.32
N ALA A 28 28.16 -0.01 4.36
CA ALA A 28 28.68 1.31 3.99
C ALA A 28 27.58 2.25 3.45
N ASP A 29 26.53 1.69 2.82
CA ASP A 29 25.42 2.46 2.26
C ASP A 29 24.42 2.90 3.33
N GLY A 30 24.48 2.30 4.52
CA GLY A 30 23.58 2.62 5.62
C GLY A 30 23.81 4.01 6.22
N ALA A 31 22.79 4.54 6.88
CA ALA A 31 22.85 5.83 7.57
C ALA A 31 23.94 5.87 8.65
N GLY A 32 24.52 7.04 8.88
CA GLY A 32 25.52 7.25 9.93
C GLY A 32 24.93 7.14 11.34
N ARG A 33 23.65 7.40 11.49
CA ARG A 33 22.90 7.37 12.76
C ARG A 33 21.40 7.22 12.56
N VAL A 34 20.73 6.78 13.62
CA VAL A 34 19.27 6.83 13.75
C VAL A 34 18.91 7.80 14.87
N VAL A 35 17.96 8.69 14.61
CA VAL A 35 17.51 9.70 15.57
C VAL A 35 16.02 9.43 15.86
N LEU A 36 15.76 8.84 17.02
CA LEU A 36 14.41 8.49 17.48
C LEU A 36 13.75 9.72 18.14
N CYS A 37 12.57 10.09 17.67
CA CYS A 37 11.81 11.26 18.15
C CYS A 37 10.54 10.80 18.87
N GLU A 38 10.29 11.38 20.05
CA GLU A 38 9.15 11.04 20.92
C GLU A 38 8.03 12.08 20.85
N SER A 39 8.26 13.21 20.17
CA SER A 39 7.27 14.29 20.00
C SER A 39 7.56 15.12 18.76
N ALA A 40 6.55 15.86 18.27
CA ALA A 40 6.72 16.82 17.18
C ALA A 40 7.81 17.88 17.47
N ARG A 41 7.94 18.31 18.74
CA ARG A 41 8.99 19.22 19.16
C ARG A 41 10.36 18.59 19.04
N ASP A 42 10.55 17.38 19.56
CA ASP A 42 11.82 16.66 19.44
C ASP A 42 12.19 16.42 17.97
N THR A 43 11.19 16.13 17.13
CA THR A 43 11.37 15.96 15.69
C THR A 43 11.89 17.25 15.03
N ALA A 44 11.33 18.41 15.39
CA ALA A 44 11.77 19.71 14.87
C ALA A 44 13.20 20.05 15.31
N GLU A 45 13.53 19.84 16.58
CA GLU A 45 14.87 20.07 17.14
C GLU A 45 15.90 19.13 16.49
N ALA A 46 15.58 17.84 16.34
CA ALA A 46 16.43 16.84 15.70
C ALA A 46 16.67 17.15 14.22
N LEU A 47 15.61 17.48 13.48
CA LEU A 47 15.71 17.88 12.07
C LEU A 47 16.62 19.10 11.92
N GLN A 48 16.48 20.13 12.78
CA GLN A 48 17.33 21.31 12.74
C GLN A 48 18.81 20.96 12.99
N GLN A 49 19.09 20.06 13.92
CA GLN A 49 20.46 19.59 14.18
C GLN A 49 21.04 18.84 12.97
N ILE A 50 20.26 17.98 12.32
CA ILE A 50 20.65 17.23 11.12
C ILE A 50 20.99 18.20 9.99
N VAL A 51 20.12 19.20 9.73
CA VAL A 51 20.31 20.22 8.70
C VAL A 51 21.54 21.08 8.99
N ASN A 52 21.72 21.55 10.23
CA ASN A 52 22.88 22.34 10.64
C ASN A 52 24.21 21.58 10.49
N ALA A 53 24.17 20.27 10.63
CA ALA A 53 25.33 19.39 10.43
C ALA A 53 25.60 19.07 8.95
N GLY A 54 24.80 19.57 8.02
CA GLY A 54 24.91 19.27 6.59
C GLY A 54 24.60 17.81 6.24
N LEU A 55 23.84 17.10 7.09
CA LEU A 55 23.49 15.69 6.88
C LEU A 55 22.17 15.60 6.14
N ARG A 56 22.04 14.57 5.28
CA ARG A 56 20.77 14.24 4.65
C ARG A 56 19.84 13.54 5.65
N PRO A 57 18.62 14.04 5.92
CA PRO A 57 17.61 13.28 6.64
C PRO A 57 16.88 12.32 5.70
N THR A 58 16.64 11.09 6.15
CA THR A 58 15.59 10.23 5.61
C THR A 58 14.58 9.95 6.71
N VAL A 59 13.28 9.98 6.37
CA VAL A 59 12.21 9.88 7.37
C VAL A 59 11.70 8.45 7.44
N ARG A 60 11.60 7.90 8.65
CA ARG A 60 11.07 6.56 8.88
C ARG A 60 9.89 6.59 9.86
N SER A 61 8.80 5.94 9.47
CA SER A 61 7.62 5.62 10.27
C SER A 61 7.64 4.11 10.61
N GLY A 62 6.78 3.29 10.00
CA GLY A 62 6.68 1.83 10.22
C GLY A 62 7.75 0.98 9.51
N ALA A 63 8.76 1.57 8.87
CA ALA A 63 9.88 0.87 8.22
C ALA A 63 9.50 -0.10 7.08
N HIS A 64 8.35 0.06 6.42
CA HIS A 64 7.83 -0.77 5.33
C HIS A 64 8.21 -0.30 3.93
N CYS A 65 9.16 0.62 3.76
CA CYS A 65 9.59 1.06 2.44
C CYS A 65 10.14 -0.13 1.62
N TYR A 66 9.61 -0.34 0.43
CA TYR A 66 9.98 -1.47 -0.43
C TYR A 66 11.36 -1.31 -1.07
N GLU A 67 11.76 -0.06 -1.30
CA GLU A 67 13.07 0.28 -1.85
C GLU A 67 14.00 0.89 -0.80
N ASP A 68 15.20 1.22 -1.19
CA ASP A 68 16.28 1.68 -0.32
C ASP A 68 16.17 3.13 0.19
N PHE A 69 15.05 3.79 -0.03
CA PHE A 69 14.89 5.25 0.15
C PHE A 69 15.19 5.76 1.55
N VAL A 70 14.97 4.92 2.55
CA VAL A 70 15.20 5.26 3.96
C VAL A 70 16.54 4.73 4.44
N SER A 71 16.83 3.44 4.17
CA SER A 71 17.99 2.74 4.73
C SER A 71 19.29 3.09 4.03
N ASN A 72 19.29 3.32 2.70
CA ASN A 72 20.47 3.77 1.96
C ASN A 72 20.64 5.29 2.10
N ASN A 73 21.43 5.69 3.10
CA ASN A 73 21.69 7.09 3.41
C ASN A 73 23.14 7.27 3.92
N PRO A 74 24.16 7.01 3.07
CA PRO A 74 25.56 7.02 3.49
C PRO A 74 25.93 8.32 4.20
N GLY A 75 26.40 8.21 5.46
CA GLY A 75 26.78 9.35 6.28
C GLY A 75 25.64 10.22 6.80
N GLY A 76 24.41 10.05 6.30
CA GLY A 76 23.25 10.83 6.71
C GLY A 76 22.58 10.32 8.00
N ALA A 77 21.36 10.73 8.27
CA ALA A 77 20.60 10.37 9.45
C ALA A 77 19.19 9.86 9.11
N ILE A 78 18.80 8.73 9.68
CA ILE A 78 17.39 8.30 9.70
C ILE A 78 16.71 9.07 10.82
N LEU A 79 15.76 9.94 10.48
CA LEU A 79 14.87 10.61 11.42
C LEU A 79 13.66 9.70 11.63
N ASP A 80 13.63 9.07 12.77
CA ASP A 80 12.66 8.02 13.10
C ASP A 80 11.52 8.61 13.94
N VAL A 81 10.32 8.61 13.37
CA VAL A 81 9.09 9.09 14.02
C VAL A 81 8.20 7.93 14.49
N SER A 82 8.72 6.71 14.58
CA SER A 82 7.94 5.53 14.99
C SER A 82 7.40 5.61 16.42
N LEU A 83 7.96 6.48 17.26
CA LEU A 83 7.49 6.70 18.63
C LEU A 83 6.39 7.79 18.72
N LEU A 84 6.05 8.47 17.63
CA LEU A 84 4.89 9.36 17.55
C LEU A 84 3.67 8.49 17.26
N THR A 85 2.95 8.05 18.30
CA THR A 85 1.94 7.00 18.20
C THR A 85 0.56 7.40 18.75
N THR A 86 0.29 8.68 18.94
CA THR A 86 -1.00 9.14 19.44
C THR A 86 -2.10 8.98 18.37
N VAL A 87 -3.24 8.41 18.77
CA VAL A 87 -4.46 8.27 17.96
C VAL A 87 -5.67 8.71 18.76
N GLY A 88 -6.53 9.53 18.18
CA GLY A 88 -7.80 9.92 18.79
C GLY A 88 -8.07 11.41 18.72
N ARG A 89 -8.98 11.89 19.56
CA ARG A 89 -9.30 13.32 19.70
C ARG A 89 -8.41 13.94 20.76
N ALA A 90 -7.90 15.14 20.51
CA ALA A 90 -7.11 15.90 21.49
C ALA A 90 -8.03 16.79 22.33
N GLY A 91 -8.20 16.45 23.61
CA GLY A 91 -9.05 17.21 24.53
C GLY A 91 -10.50 17.33 24.04
N ASP A 92 -11.00 18.57 23.97
CA ASP A 92 -12.35 18.87 23.48
C ASP A 92 -12.42 19.04 21.94
N GLU A 93 -11.33 18.77 21.20
CA GLU A 93 -11.33 18.86 19.74
C GLU A 93 -12.27 17.83 19.12
N ALA A 94 -13.08 18.26 18.15
CA ALA A 94 -13.96 17.37 17.40
C ALA A 94 -13.18 16.51 16.39
N ALA A 95 -12.04 16.99 15.91
CA ALA A 95 -11.22 16.32 14.91
C ALA A 95 -10.40 15.16 15.48
N TYR A 96 -10.20 14.13 14.66
CA TYR A 96 -9.28 13.04 14.97
C TYR A 96 -7.87 13.39 14.53
N ARG A 97 -6.88 13.01 15.33
CA ARG A 97 -5.47 13.11 15.02
C ARG A 97 -4.84 11.73 15.02
N ILE A 98 -3.97 11.49 14.03
CA ILE A 98 -3.19 10.25 13.91
C ILE A 98 -1.74 10.67 13.71
N GLU A 99 -0.87 10.28 14.64
CA GLU A 99 0.56 10.51 14.50
C GLU A 99 1.21 9.47 13.57
N PRO A 100 2.27 9.84 12.83
CA PRO A 100 2.80 9.07 11.72
C PRO A 100 3.45 7.73 12.12
N GLY A 101 3.91 7.59 13.35
CA GLY A 101 4.53 6.38 13.87
C GLY A 101 3.54 5.28 14.23
N THR A 102 2.26 5.61 14.37
CA THR A 102 1.24 4.63 14.74
C THR A 102 1.10 3.57 13.67
N GLN A 103 1.10 2.31 14.07
CA GLN A 103 0.83 1.19 13.16
C GLN A 103 -0.67 1.11 12.84
N LEU A 104 -1.02 0.67 11.63
CA LEU A 104 -2.41 0.63 11.17
C LEU A 104 -3.32 -0.20 12.08
N TRP A 105 -2.81 -1.32 12.64
CA TRP A 105 -3.59 -2.10 13.59
C TRP A 105 -4.00 -1.28 14.82
N ASP A 106 -3.07 -0.53 15.40
CA ASP A 106 -3.35 0.30 16.57
C ASP A 106 -4.31 1.45 16.21
N VAL A 107 -4.17 2.03 15.00
CA VAL A 107 -5.15 3.01 14.48
C VAL A 107 -6.56 2.42 14.46
N TYR A 108 -6.73 1.22 13.89
CA TYR A 108 -8.05 0.57 13.81
C TYR A 108 -8.62 0.27 15.18
N VAL A 109 -7.82 -0.28 16.08
CA VAL A 109 -8.24 -0.63 17.45
C VAL A 109 -8.69 0.61 18.22
N GLU A 110 -7.88 1.67 18.22
CA GLU A 110 -8.17 2.91 18.96
C GLU A 110 -9.41 3.63 18.42
N LEU A 111 -9.51 3.78 17.10
CA LEU A 111 -10.65 4.44 16.46
C LEU A 111 -11.94 3.64 16.67
N TYR A 112 -11.90 2.32 16.51
CA TYR A 112 -13.08 1.47 16.70
C TYR A 112 -13.56 1.46 18.14
N LYS A 113 -12.66 1.17 19.09
CA LYS A 113 -13.04 1.04 20.51
C LYS A 113 -13.55 2.33 21.11
N ARG A 114 -12.98 3.47 20.75
CA ARG A 114 -13.34 4.76 21.37
C ARG A 114 -14.50 5.45 20.67
N TYR A 115 -14.62 5.28 19.35
CA TYR A 115 -15.49 6.14 18.55
C TYR A 115 -16.39 5.40 17.56
N GLY A 116 -16.25 4.09 17.40
CA GLY A 116 -17.04 3.30 16.44
C GLY A 116 -16.75 3.64 14.96
N VAL A 117 -15.62 4.29 14.68
CA VAL A 117 -15.20 4.69 13.33
C VAL A 117 -13.93 3.93 12.92
N THR A 118 -13.60 4.04 11.63
CA THR A 118 -12.37 3.43 11.09
C THR A 118 -11.69 4.33 10.06
N LEU A 119 -10.50 3.93 9.66
CA LEU A 119 -9.76 4.49 8.55
C LEU A 119 -9.85 3.52 7.35
N PRO A 120 -10.15 3.97 6.11
CA PRO A 120 -10.10 3.10 4.93
C PRO A 120 -8.65 2.86 4.49
N GLY A 121 -7.87 2.21 5.34
CA GLY A 121 -6.44 1.94 5.18
C GLY A 121 -6.14 0.46 4.90
N GLY A 122 -4.84 0.15 4.76
CA GLY A 122 -4.34 -1.17 4.36
C GLY A 122 -4.53 -2.27 5.39
N SER A 123 -4.48 -3.52 4.95
CA SER A 123 -4.65 -4.71 5.77
C SER A 123 -3.40 -5.08 6.60
N CYS A 124 -2.19 -4.72 6.15
CA CYS A 124 -0.98 -5.02 6.89
C CYS A 124 -0.86 -4.14 8.15
N GLY A 125 -1.19 -4.71 9.30
CA GLY A 125 -1.31 -3.99 10.57
C GLY A 125 -0.02 -3.34 11.08
N THR A 126 1.15 -3.85 10.69
CA THR A 126 2.46 -3.32 11.10
C THR A 126 2.94 -2.13 10.27
N VAL A 127 2.24 -1.78 9.20
CA VAL A 127 2.55 -0.60 8.36
C VAL A 127 2.28 0.68 9.16
N GLY A 128 3.23 1.61 9.16
CA GLY A 128 3.07 2.91 9.82
C GLY A 128 2.18 3.87 9.04
N ALA A 129 1.34 4.60 9.75
CA ALA A 129 0.41 5.58 9.18
C ALA A 129 1.13 6.63 8.31
N GLY A 130 2.34 7.03 8.68
CA GLY A 130 3.10 8.08 7.99
C GLY A 130 3.30 7.82 6.50
N GLY A 131 3.95 6.72 6.15
CA GLY A 131 4.16 6.35 4.74
C GLY A 131 2.88 5.98 4.03
N HIS A 132 1.99 5.26 4.73
CA HIS A 132 0.73 4.79 4.17
C HIS A 132 -0.17 5.94 3.68
N ILE A 133 -0.44 6.90 4.57
CA ILE A 133 -1.33 8.03 4.28
C ILE A 133 -0.72 8.97 3.24
N SER A 134 0.60 9.24 3.34
CA SER A 134 1.30 10.13 2.40
C SER A 134 1.18 9.68 0.94
N GLY A 135 1.12 8.38 0.68
CA GLY A 135 0.95 7.83 -0.66
C GLY A 135 -0.49 7.52 -1.06
N GLY A 136 -1.48 7.98 -0.27
CA GLY A 136 -2.90 7.81 -0.53
C GLY A 136 -3.61 6.92 0.48
N GLY A 137 -3.08 5.75 0.77
CA GLY A 137 -3.67 4.78 1.70
C GLY A 137 -4.84 4.00 1.12
N TYR A 138 -4.60 2.74 0.75
CA TYR A 138 -5.57 1.83 0.14
C TYR A 138 -5.72 0.56 0.97
N GLY A 139 -6.94 0.04 1.06
CA GLY A 139 -7.25 -1.22 1.74
C GLY A 139 -8.68 -1.71 1.55
N LEU A 140 -9.10 -2.65 2.40
CA LEU A 140 -10.32 -3.44 2.23
C LEU A 140 -11.63 -2.62 2.20
N LEU A 141 -11.64 -1.44 2.81
CA LEU A 141 -12.80 -0.55 2.82
C LEU A 141 -12.68 0.62 1.82
N SER A 142 -11.61 0.68 1.03
CA SER A 142 -11.37 1.83 0.16
C SER A 142 -12.37 1.91 -1.00
N ARG A 143 -12.87 0.79 -1.50
CA ARG A 143 -13.94 0.78 -2.50
C ARG A 143 -15.23 1.40 -1.96
N LEU A 144 -15.52 1.21 -0.66
CA LEU A 144 -16.70 1.77 -0.01
C LEU A 144 -16.51 3.23 0.37
N HIS A 145 -15.32 3.62 0.84
CA HIS A 145 -15.12 4.91 1.49
C HIS A 145 -14.11 5.83 0.78
N GLY A 146 -13.41 5.38 -0.25
CA GLY A 146 -12.31 6.12 -0.89
C GLY A 146 -10.96 5.81 -0.25
N LEU A 147 -9.91 6.51 -0.67
CA LEU A 147 -8.58 6.37 -0.09
C LEU A 147 -8.50 7.07 1.27
N THR A 148 -7.55 6.68 2.11
CA THR A 148 -7.32 7.33 3.41
C THR A 148 -7.09 8.84 3.27
N CYS A 149 -6.31 9.27 2.28
CA CYS A 149 -6.00 10.68 2.05
C CYS A 149 -7.22 11.52 1.64
N ASP A 150 -8.33 10.90 1.22
CA ASP A 150 -9.57 11.61 0.86
C ASP A 150 -10.25 12.23 2.08
N TRP A 151 -10.00 11.67 3.26
CA TRP A 151 -10.59 12.09 4.53
C TRP A 151 -9.77 13.14 5.27
N LEU A 152 -8.52 13.41 4.84
CA LEU A 152 -7.67 14.41 5.47
C LEU A 152 -8.26 15.81 5.34
N THR A 153 -8.24 16.55 6.46
CA THR A 153 -8.66 17.95 6.54
C THR A 153 -7.51 18.90 6.86
N ALA A 154 -6.47 18.40 7.55
CA ALA A 154 -5.22 19.13 7.74
C ALA A 154 -4.04 18.18 7.94
N VAL A 155 -2.82 18.72 7.85
CA VAL A 155 -1.56 18.00 8.13
C VAL A 155 -0.62 18.93 8.88
N ASP A 156 -0.03 18.45 9.98
CA ASP A 156 1.08 19.12 10.65
C ASP A 156 2.40 18.63 10.05
N ILE A 157 3.19 19.54 9.48
CA ILE A 157 4.42 19.20 8.75
C ILE A 157 5.57 20.17 9.10
N LEU A 158 6.79 19.63 9.21
CA LEU A 158 8.02 20.38 9.36
C LEU A 158 8.69 20.51 8.00
N THR A 159 8.78 21.72 7.47
CA THR A 159 9.52 22.06 6.24
C THR A 159 10.86 22.69 6.57
N VAL A 160 11.74 22.83 5.57
CA VAL A 160 13.03 23.54 5.73
C VAL A 160 13.09 24.68 4.72
N ASP A 161 13.24 25.92 5.21
CA ASP A 161 13.29 27.10 4.34
C ASP A 161 14.65 27.24 3.60
N ALA A 162 14.73 28.20 2.70
CA ALA A 162 15.95 28.48 1.91
C ALA A 162 17.18 28.80 2.76
N LYS A 163 17.00 29.20 4.02
CA LYS A 163 18.09 29.50 4.96
C LYS A 163 18.47 28.28 5.82
N GLY A 164 17.85 27.12 5.58
CA GLY A 164 18.07 25.92 6.37
C GLY A 164 17.34 25.91 7.72
N LYS A 165 16.36 26.80 7.93
CA LYS A 165 15.58 26.83 9.16
C LYS A 165 14.39 25.88 9.05
N VAL A 166 14.19 25.06 10.08
CA VAL A 166 12.99 24.22 10.22
C VAL A 166 11.78 25.10 10.55
N VAL A 167 10.72 24.96 9.77
CA VAL A 167 9.48 25.74 9.88
C VAL A 167 8.31 24.80 10.12
N PRO A 168 7.73 24.76 11.32
CA PRO A 168 6.49 24.06 11.59
C PRO A 168 5.32 24.71 10.85
N ARG A 169 4.44 23.89 10.25
CA ARG A 169 3.24 24.32 9.52
C ARG A 169 2.07 23.41 9.85
N THR A 170 0.89 23.98 9.98
CA THR A 170 -0.37 23.27 9.84
C THR A 170 -0.96 23.66 8.49
N VAL A 171 -1.08 22.71 7.58
CA VAL A 171 -1.55 22.94 6.21
C VAL A 171 -2.93 22.33 6.00
N ASP A 172 -3.81 23.08 5.35
CA ASP A 172 -5.18 22.70 5.07
C ASP A 172 -5.68 23.36 3.75
N ALA A 173 -6.96 23.26 3.44
CA ALA A 173 -7.55 23.85 2.24
C ALA A 173 -7.49 25.39 2.18
N ARG A 174 -7.15 26.09 3.29
CA ARG A 174 -7.06 27.56 3.40
C ARG A 174 -5.62 28.04 3.62
N HIS A 175 -4.82 27.20 4.30
CA HIS A 175 -3.44 27.55 4.69
C HIS A 175 -2.46 26.62 3.96
N ASP A 176 -1.63 27.16 3.09
CA ASP A 176 -0.72 26.41 2.22
C ASP A 176 -1.43 25.27 1.44
N PRO A 177 -2.54 25.56 0.70
CA PRO A 177 -3.40 24.53 0.07
C PRO A 177 -2.66 23.70 -0.97
N ASP A 178 -1.65 24.23 -1.61
CA ASP A 178 -0.77 23.53 -2.54
C ASP A 178 0.04 22.43 -1.82
N LEU A 179 0.67 22.75 -0.68
CA LEU A 179 1.38 21.77 0.13
C LEU A 179 0.40 20.74 0.72
N PHE A 180 -0.77 21.18 1.17
CA PHE A 180 -1.80 20.27 1.68
C PHE A 180 -2.22 19.23 0.61
N ARG A 181 -2.51 19.68 -0.62
CA ARG A 181 -2.81 18.78 -1.74
C ARG A 181 -1.66 17.82 -2.02
N ALA A 182 -0.41 18.29 -1.99
CA ALA A 182 0.77 17.46 -2.21
C ALA A 182 0.92 16.37 -1.12
N CYS A 183 0.61 16.66 0.16
CA CYS A 183 0.63 15.69 1.25
C CYS A 183 -0.45 14.60 1.14
N ARG A 184 -1.43 14.74 0.22
CA ARG A 184 -2.55 13.84 0.03
C ARG A 184 -2.34 12.88 -1.14
N GLY A 185 -1.26 12.08 -1.12
CA GLY A 185 -1.05 11.01 -2.10
C GLY A 185 0.20 11.10 -2.97
N ALA A 186 1.04 12.14 -2.84
CA ALA A 186 2.27 12.25 -3.63
C ALA A 186 3.44 11.38 -3.12
N GLY A 187 3.25 10.63 -2.05
CA GLY A 187 4.29 9.81 -1.42
C GLY A 187 5.07 10.53 -0.32
N GLY A 188 5.65 9.76 0.59
CA GLY A 188 6.44 10.27 1.71
C GLY A 188 7.84 10.74 1.30
N GLY A 189 8.48 11.53 2.20
CA GLY A 189 9.89 11.92 2.03
C GLY A 189 10.17 12.96 0.95
N ASN A 190 9.16 13.77 0.54
CA ASN A 190 9.29 14.72 -0.55
C ASN A 190 9.38 16.19 -0.10
N PHE A 191 8.55 16.61 0.86
CA PHE A 191 8.35 18.04 1.16
C PHE A 191 8.74 18.43 2.58
N GLY A 192 8.86 17.46 3.49
CA GLY A 192 9.09 17.68 4.91
C GLY A 192 8.81 16.44 5.73
N VAL A 193 8.78 16.62 7.05
CA VAL A 193 8.45 15.58 8.04
C VAL A 193 7.06 15.82 8.58
N ILE A 194 6.13 14.94 8.28
CA ILE A 194 4.76 15.00 8.82
C ILE A 194 4.80 14.51 10.28
N THR A 195 4.17 15.27 11.17
CA THR A 195 4.07 14.95 12.59
C THR A 195 2.66 14.64 13.05
N SER A 196 1.62 14.99 12.26
CA SER A 196 0.23 14.64 12.56
C SER A 196 -0.63 14.71 11.29
N TYR A 197 -1.57 13.78 11.18
CA TYR A 197 -2.68 13.80 10.22
C TYR A 197 -3.98 14.13 10.93
N VAL A 198 -4.78 15.04 10.37
CA VAL A 198 -6.02 15.53 10.98
C VAL A 198 -7.22 15.18 10.10
N PHE A 199 -8.29 14.71 10.74
CA PHE A 199 -9.54 14.28 10.11
C PHE A 199 -10.72 14.85 10.90
N ASP A 200 -11.55 15.73 10.31
CA ASP A 200 -12.75 16.25 10.97
C ASP A 200 -13.80 15.16 11.20
N LYS A 201 -13.82 14.18 10.30
CA LYS A 201 -14.68 13.00 10.37
C LYS A 201 -13.98 11.77 9.79
N LEU A 202 -14.43 10.62 10.23
CA LEU A 202 -14.04 9.31 9.69
C LEU A 202 -15.29 8.47 9.42
N PRO A 203 -15.25 7.51 8.51
CA PRO A 203 -16.40 6.65 8.24
C PRO A 203 -16.69 5.73 9.43
N PRO A 204 -17.96 5.36 9.64
CA PRO A 204 -18.29 4.33 10.63
C PRO A 204 -17.61 3.01 10.25
N ALA A 205 -17.11 2.30 11.26
CA ALA A 205 -16.65 0.93 11.05
C ALA A 205 -17.84 0.02 10.75
N PRO A 206 -17.73 -0.97 9.85
CA PRO A 206 -18.77 -1.97 9.64
C PRO A 206 -19.12 -2.69 10.96
N VAL A 207 -20.40 -3.01 11.15
CA VAL A 207 -20.86 -3.81 12.28
C VAL A 207 -20.30 -5.23 12.14
N GLU A 208 -20.38 -5.75 10.93
CA GLU A 208 -19.95 -7.11 10.58
C GLU A 208 -19.44 -7.15 9.14
N VAL A 209 -18.66 -8.19 8.83
CA VAL A 209 -18.20 -8.50 7.48
C VAL A 209 -18.38 -9.99 7.21
N MET A 210 -18.65 -10.31 5.95
CA MET A 210 -18.64 -11.65 5.43
C MET A 210 -17.31 -11.92 4.73
N GLN A 211 -16.64 -13.02 5.08
CA GLN A 211 -15.42 -13.47 4.44
C GLN A 211 -15.67 -14.76 3.69
N ALA A 212 -15.19 -14.84 2.45
CA ALA A 212 -15.17 -16.05 1.62
C ALA A 212 -13.76 -16.29 1.09
N HIS A 213 -13.42 -17.55 0.91
CA HIS A 213 -12.16 -17.96 0.29
C HIS A 213 -12.42 -19.04 -0.76
N MET A 214 -11.84 -18.86 -1.95
CA MET A 214 -11.83 -19.87 -3.01
C MET A 214 -10.42 -20.33 -3.28
N GLN A 215 -10.24 -21.65 -3.46
CA GLN A 215 -8.97 -22.26 -3.78
C GLN A 215 -9.02 -22.94 -5.15
N PHE A 216 -7.93 -22.82 -5.89
CA PHE A 216 -7.70 -23.47 -7.17
C PHE A 216 -6.37 -24.24 -7.09
N LEU A 217 -6.42 -25.55 -7.39
CA LEU A 217 -5.21 -26.38 -7.39
C LEU A 217 -4.55 -26.35 -8.77
N TRP A 218 -3.24 -26.23 -8.81
CA TRP A 218 -2.50 -26.25 -10.09
C TRP A 218 -2.72 -27.54 -10.87
N ALA A 219 -2.85 -28.69 -10.18
CA ALA A 219 -3.13 -29.98 -10.80
C ALA A 219 -4.45 -30.00 -11.61
N ASP A 220 -5.42 -29.18 -11.20
CA ASP A 220 -6.76 -29.12 -11.80
C ASP A 220 -6.95 -27.86 -12.66
N THR A 221 -5.90 -27.05 -12.85
CA THR A 221 -6.00 -25.76 -13.51
C THR A 221 -5.08 -25.69 -14.74
N PRO A 222 -5.45 -26.31 -15.86
CA PRO A 222 -4.76 -26.12 -17.13
C PRO A 222 -4.90 -24.66 -17.61
N VAL A 223 -4.06 -24.26 -18.59
CA VAL A 223 -3.99 -22.86 -19.07
C VAL A 223 -5.36 -22.27 -19.43
N GLU A 224 -6.24 -23.03 -20.08
CA GLU A 224 -7.56 -22.52 -20.48
C GLU A 224 -8.44 -22.18 -19.27
N ARG A 225 -8.41 -23.02 -18.24
CA ARG A 225 -9.14 -22.75 -16.99
C ARG A 225 -8.54 -21.56 -16.24
N PHE A 226 -7.21 -21.45 -16.20
CA PHE A 226 -6.54 -20.29 -15.61
C PHE A 226 -6.94 -18.99 -16.32
N VAL A 227 -6.96 -18.98 -17.64
CA VAL A 227 -7.42 -17.83 -18.44
C VAL A 227 -8.86 -17.47 -18.11
N GLN A 228 -9.76 -18.46 -17.97
CA GLN A 228 -11.15 -18.22 -17.58
C GLN A 228 -11.25 -17.56 -16.20
N ILE A 229 -10.47 -18.03 -15.20
CA ILE A 229 -10.47 -17.46 -13.85
C ILE A 229 -10.01 -15.99 -13.86
N VAL A 230 -8.87 -15.71 -14.49
CA VAL A 230 -8.30 -14.36 -14.55
C VAL A 230 -9.23 -13.40 -15.29
N LYS A 231 -9.82 -13.84 -16.40
CA LYS A 231 -10.80 -13.05 -17.15
C LYS A 231 -12.08 -12.83 -16.36
N ALA A 232 -12.63 -13.87 -15.70
CA ALA A 232 -13.84 -13.75 -14.89
C ALA A 232 -13.67 -12.69 -13.77
N PHE A 233 -12.48 -12.65 -13.13
CA PHE A 233 -12.13 -11.61 -12.16
C PHE A 233 -12.14 -10.22 -12.82
N GLY A 234 -11.40 -10.05 -13.91
CA GLY A 234 -11.26 -8.77 -14.58
C GLY A 234 -12.57 -8.22 -15.14
N GLU A 235 -13.35 -9.06 -15.82
CA GLU A 235 -14.64 -8.72 -16.42
C GLU A 235 -15.67 -8.28 -15.37
N TYR A 236 -15.69 -8.92 -14.19
CA TYR A 236 -16.59 -8.49 -13.13
C TYR A 236 -16.30 -7.06 -12.68
N TRP A 237 -15.05 -6.76 -12.38
CA TRP A 237 -14.69 -5.42 -11.90
C TRP A 237 -14.79 -4.35 -12.99
N GLU A 238 -14.57 -4.69 -14.25
CA GLU A 238 -14.80 -3.78 -15.38
C GLU A 238 -16.27 -3.43 -15.54
N THR A 239 -17.17 -4.41 -15.42
CA THR A 239 -18.60 -4.24 -15.72
C THR A 239 -19.43 -3.81 -14.50
N ARG A 240 -19.12 -4.33 -13.32
CA ARG A 240 -19.89 -4.12 -12.08
C ARG A 240 -19.18 -3.23 -11.06
N GLY A 241 -17.86 -3.04 -11.19
CA GLY A 241 -17.04 -2.43 -10.15
C GLY A 241 -17.42 -0.99 -9.78
N GLN A 242 -18.17 -0.28 -10.64
CA GLN A 242 -18.66 1.07 -10.35
C GLN A 242 -20.10 1.09 -9.80
N ASP A 243 -20.78 -0.05 -9.74
CA ASP A 243 -22.13 -0.13 -9.19
C ASP A 243 -22.07 -0.02 -7.66
N PRO A 244 -22.86 0.89 -7.04
CA PRO A 244 -22.77 1.16 -5.60
C PRO A 244 -23.01 -0.04 -4.69
N ASP A 245 -23.79 -1.02 -5.13
CA ASP A 245 -24.05 -2.27 -4.39
C ASP A 245 -22.81 -3.15 -4.24
N THR A 246 -21.81 -2.99 -5.12
CA THR A 246 -20.53 -3.72 -5.06
C THR A 246 -19.45 -3.02 -4.23
N TRP A 247 -19.67 -1.76 -3.78
CA TRP A 247 -18.59 -0.98 -3.15
C TRP A 247 -18.13 -1.55 -1.81
N GLY A 248 -19.01 -2.24 -1.08
CA GLY A 248 -18.65 -2.92 0.17
C GLY A 248 -17.89 -4.25 -0.02
N MET A 249 -17.62 -4.66 -1.27
CA MET A 249 -16.87 -5.87 -1.59
C MET A 249 -15.43 -5.54 -1.97
N PHE A 250 -14.50 -6.16 -1.26
CA PHE A 250 -13.09 -6.23 -1.60
C PHE A 250 -12.74 -7.66 -1.96
N ALA A 251 -12.13 -7.88 -3.10
CA ALA A 251 -11.65 -9.18 -3.53
C ALA A 251 -10.17 -9.09 -3.92
N ILE A 252 -9.40 -10.09 -3.52
CA ILE A 252 -8.01 -10.27 -3.90
C ILE A 252 -7.82 -11.67 -4.48
N LEU A 253 -7.32 -11.73 -5.71
CA LEU A 253 -6.90 -12.97 -6.37
C LEU A 253 -5.37 -13.07 -6.25
N VAL A 254 -4.88 -14.05 -5.50
CA VAL A 254 -3.46 -14.29 -5.24
C VAL A 254 -2.98 -15.44 -6.10
N LEU A 255 -2.37 -15.13 -7.23
CA LEU A 255 -1.81 -16.10 -8.18
C LEU A 255 -0.41 -16.49 -7.73
N SER A 256 -0.26 -17.60 -7.04
CA SER A 256 1.02 -18.12 -6.56
C SER A 256 1.76 -18.90 -7.63
N HIS A 257 3.09 -18.83 -7.64
CA HIS A 257 3.93 -19.65 -8.51
C HIS A 257 3.68 -21.15 -8.30
N GLN A 258 3.89 -21.99 -9.33
CA GLN A 258 3.66 -23.43 -9.31
C GLN A 258 4.42 -24.22 -8.21
N SER A 259 5.44 -23.61 -7.60
CA SER A 259 6.09 -24.17 -6.41
C SER A 259 5.16 -24.25 -5.20
N SER A 260 4.02 -23.57 -5.24
CA SER A 260 2.89 -23.75 -4.33
C SER A 260 1.89 -24.75 -4.90
N THR A 261 1.09 -25.41 -4.06
CA THR A 261 0.10 -26.41 -4.51
C THR A 261 -1.03 -25.81 -5.35
N GLY A 262 -1.27 -24.52 -5.24
CA GLY A 262 -2.33 -23.81 -5.94
C GLY A 262 -2.31 -22.32 -5.63
N PHE A 263 -3.37 -21.64 -6.03
CA PHE A 263 -3.61 -20.24 -5.80
C PHE A 263 -5.05 -20.01 -5.29
N GLY A 264 -5.37 -18.81 -4.86
CA GLY A 264 -6.68 -18.58 -4.25
C GLY A 264 -7.20 -17.16 -4.42
N MET A 265 -8.47 -17.00 -4.08
CA MET A 265 -9.14 -15.72 -4.02
C MET A 265 -9.77 -15.56 -2.64
N SER A 266 -9.54 -14.43 -2.01
CA SER A 266 -10.21 -14.05 -0.76
C SER A 266 -11.12 -12.85 -1.01
N VAL A 267 -12.26 -12.84 -0.34
CA VAL A 267 -13.26 -11.79 -0.46
C VAL A 267 -13.69 -11.36 0.92
N GLN A 268 -13.72 -10.05 1.17
CA GLN A 268 -14.42 -9.44 2.29
C GLN A 268 -15.59 -8.61 1.75
N PHE A 269 -16.75 -8.75 2.37
CA PHE A 269 -17.97 -8.07 1.96
C PHE A 269 -18.73 -7.51 3.15
N CYS A 270 -19.30 -6.33 2.99
CA CYS A 270 -20.42 -5.81 3.76
C CYS A 270 -21.35 -5.01 2.83
N ASN A 271 -22.61 -4.87 3.20
CA ASN A 271 -23.50 -3.93 2.54
C ASN A 271 -23.04 -2.47 2.79
N PRO A 272 -23.49 -1.49 2.02
CA PRO A 272 -23.12 -0.09 2.22
C PRO A 272 -23.45 0.47 3.62
N ASP A 273 -24.40 -0.15 4.32
CA ASP A 273 -24.77 0.19 5.71
C ASP A 273 -23.87 -0.47 6.78
N GLY A 274 -22.84 -1.21 6.35
CA GLY A 274 -21.91 -1.91 7.25
C GLY A 274 -22.45 -3.22 7.84
N THR A 275 -23.52 -3.79 7.28
CA THR A 275 -24.12 -5.08 7.70
C THR A 275 -23.90 -6.16 6.62
N CYS A 276 -24.24 -7.42 6.95
CA CYS A 276 -24.24 -8.54 6.00
C CYS A 276 -25.65 -9.15 5.82
N ARG A 277 -26.68 -8.30 5.76
CA ARG A 277 -28.08 -8.76 5.65
C ARG A 277 -28.43 -9.30 4.27
N ASP A 278 -27.90 -8.71 3.22
CA ASP A 278 -28.11 -9.11 1.85
C ASP A 278 -26.78 -9.59 1.25
N LEU A 279 -26.73 -10.86 0.87
CA LEU A 279 -25.57 -11.52 0.28
C LEU A 279 -25.71 -11.74 -1.25
N THR A 280 -26.74 -11.17 -1.87
CA THR A 280 -27.03 -11.40 -3.30
C THR A 280 -25.83 -11.07 -4.17
N VAL A 281 -25.24 -9.89 -3.99
CA VAL A 281 -24.07 -9.44 -4.77
C VAL A 281 -22.84 -10.31 -4.52
N LEU A 282 -22.62 -10.73 -3.27
CA LEU A 282 -21.51 -11.64 -2.93
C LEU A 282 -21.69 -13.02 -3.58
N ASN A 283 -22.88 -13.60 -3.49
CA ASN A 283 -23.18 -14.88 -4.13
C ASN A 283 -23.03 -14.81 -5.66
N GLU A 284 -23.58 -13.77 -6.30
CA GLU A 284 -23.42 -13.53 -7.74
C GLU A 284 -21.93 -13.51 -8.13
N TYR A 285 -21.09 -12.82 -7.34
CA TYR A 285 -19.67 -12.79 -7.59
C TYR A 285 -19.00 -14.17 -7.46
N LEU A 286 -19.27 -14.89 -6.38
CA LEU A 286 -18.67 -16.20 -6.12
C LEU A 286 -19.12 -17.26 -7.13
N ASP A 287 -20.40 -17.26 -7.55
CA ASP A 287 -20.95 -18.21 -8.54
C ASP A 287 -20.20 -18.17 -9.88
N ARG A 288 -19.67 -17.01 -10.29
CA ARG A 288 -18.87 -16.90 -11.52
C ARG A 288 -17.66 -17.82 -11.52
N PHE A 289 -17.04 -18.03 -10.36
CA PHE A 289 -15.82 -18.84 -10.23
C PHE A 289 -16.11 -20.33 -10.04
N VAL A 290 -17.28 -20.71 -9.58
CA VAL A 290 -17.70 -22.12 -9.52
C VAL A 290 -17.67 -22.74 -10.92
N HIS A 291 -18.13 -22.02 -11.93
CA HIS A 291 -18.08 -22.48 -13.33
C HIS A 291 -16.64 -22.65 -13.85
N CYS A 292 -15.67 -21.96 -13.24
CA CYS A 292 -14.24 -22.12 -13.52
C CYS A 292 -13.56 -23.20 -12.66
N GLY A 293 -14.34 -24.00 -11.91
CA GLY A 293 -13.81 -25.04 -11.01
C GLY A 293 -13.34 -24.53 -9.66
N GLY A 294 -13.74 -23.32 -9.24
CA GLY A 294 -13.50 -22.80 -7.90
C GLY A 294 -14.36 -23.52 -6.85
N VAL A 295 -13.75 -23.83 -5.72
CA VAL A 295 -14.43 -24.42 -4.57
C VAL A 295 -14.24 -23.49 -3.38
N THR A 296 -15.34 -23.06 -2.75
CA THR A 296 -15.24 -22.30 -1.51
C THR A 296 -14.74 -23.21 -0.39
N THR A 297 -13.74 -22.75 0.31
CA THR A 297 -13.13 -23.42 1.45
C THR A 297 -13.31 -22.58 2.71
N LYS A 298 -12.91 -23.12 3.87
CA LYS A 298 -12.86 -22.29 5.09
C LYS A 298 -12.00 -21.06 4.84
N PRO A 299 -12.51 -19.84 5.13
CA PRO A 299 -11.73 -18.62 4.96
C PRO A 299 -10.40 -18.72 5.68
N VAL A 300 -9.33 -18.40 4.97
CA VAL A 300 -7.97 -18.32 5.49
C VAL A 300 -7.65 -16.84 5.61
N PRO A 301 -7.01 -16.38 6.71
CA PRO A 301 -6.57 -15.00 6.82
C PRO A 301 -5.65 -14.62 5.66
N LEU A 302 -5.83 -13.43 5.09
CA LEU A 302 -4.97 -12.88 4.02
C LEU A 302 -3.55 -12.57 4.51
N GLY A 303 -3.34 -12.48 5.81
CA GLY A 303 -2.04 -12.18 6.43
C GLY A 303 -1.21 -13.42 6.74
N ILE A 304 0.11 -13.29 6.61
CA ILE A 304 1.09 -14.36 6.83
C ILE A 304 1.44 -14.54 8.33
N SER A 305 1.10 -13.58 9.19
CA SER A 305 1.40 -13.65 10.63
C SER A 305 0.22 -13.23 11.50
N LYS A 306 0.09 -13.90 12.64
CA LYS A 306 -0.88 -13.50 13.65
C LYS A 306 -0.46 -12.16 14.28
N PRO A 307 -1.42 -11.27 14.64
CA PRO A 307 -1.11 -10.08 15.41
C PRO A 307 -0.41 -10.47 16.71
N THR A 308 0.75 -9.86 16.97
CA THR A 308 1.51 -10.09 18.19
C THR A 308 1.02 -9.24 19.37
N THR A 309 0.01 -8.38 19.15
CA THR A 309 -0.48 -7.48 20.17
C THR A 309 -1.58 -8.12 21.00
N SER A 310 -1.36 -8.17 22.31
CA SER A 310 -2.30 -8.60 23.35
C SER A 310 -3.46 -7.61 23.60
N SER A 311 -3.76 -6.70 22.64
CA SER A 311 -4.85 -5.74 22.81
C SER A 311 -6.22 -6.44 22.79
N GLY A 312 -6.51 -7.09 23.90
CA GLY A 312 -7.75 -7.74 24.30
C GLY A 312 -8.60 -8.17 23.12
N ALA A 313 -8.32 -9.36 22.66
CA ALA A 313 -8.89 -10.00 21.50
C ALA A 313 -10.35 -9.55 21.26
N ALA A 314 -10.61 -9.07 20.06
CA ALA A 314 -11.92 -9.29 19.50
C ALA A 314 -12.12 -10.80 19.51
N HIS A 315 -12.78 -11.32 20.54
CA HIS A 315 -13.04 -12.76 20.64
C HIS A 315 -13.73 -13.20 19.36
N ASN A 316 -13.23 -14.28 18.81
CA ASN A 316 -13.70 -14.91 17.57
C ASN A 316 -15.19 -15.29 17.65
N LEU A 317 -16.05 -14.31 17.50
CA LEU A 317 -17.46 -14.52 17.15
C LEU A 317 -17.53 -14.73 15.64
N ALA A 318 -16.93 -15.83 15.20
CA ALA A 318 -17.02 -16.25 13.80
C ALA A 318 -18.19 -17.22 13.69
N GLU A 319 -19.15 -16.87 12.86
CA GLU A 319 -20.26 -17.74 12.48
C GLU A 319 -20.01 -18.29 11.08
N GLU A 320 -20.02 -19.64 10.93
CA GLU A 320 -20.00 -20.26 9.61
C GLU A 320 -21.39 -20.10 8.96
N VAL A 321 -21.44 -19.52 7.79
CA VAL A 321 -22.65 -19.24 7.03
C VAL A 321 -22.59 -19.98 5.71
N CYS A 322 -23.60 -20.82 5.42
CA CYS A 322 -23.78 -21.41 4.10
C CYS A 322 -24.82 -20.58 3.34
N SER A 323 -24.46 -20.06 2.17
CA SER A 323 -25.38 -19.39 1.25
C SER A 323 -25.26 -20.05 -0.12
N GLY A 324 -26.32 -20.71 -0.58
CA GLY A 324 -26.24 -21.56 -1.75
C GLY A 324 -25.22 -22.68 -1.56
N THR A 325 -24.22 -22.74 -2.45
CA THR A 325 -23.10 -23.68 -2.39
C THR A 325 -21.86 -23.14 -1.71
N HIS A 326 -21.91 -21.87 -1.24
CA HIS A 326 -20.74 -21.17 -0.70
C HIS A 326 -20.65 -21.30 0.82
N MET A 327 -19.47 -21.70 1.28
CA MET A 327 -19.10 -21.68 2.68
C MET A 327 -18.41 -20.36 2.98
N MET A 328 -18.96 -19.59 3.91
CA MET A 328 -18.47 -18.26 4.27
C MET A 328 -18.36 -18.15 5.78
N ARG A 329 -17.72 -17.06 6.24
CA ARG A 329 -17.59 -16.76 7.66
C ARG A 329 -18.05 -15.32 7.93
N ARG A 330 -19.09 -15.17 8.77
CA ARG A 330 -19.52 -13.88 9.32
C ARG A 330 -18.67 -13.54 10.53
N ARG A 331 -18.21 -12.31 10.62
CA ARG A 331 -17.39 -11.84 11.74
C ARG A 331 -17.69 -10.38 12.07
N THR A 332 -17.45 -9.98 13.31
CA THR A 332 -17.35 -8.54 13.62
C THR A 332 -16.18 -7.95 12.85
N TRP A 333 -16.31 -6.71 12.40
CA TRP A 333 -15.28 -6.07 11.56
C TRP A 333 -13.89 -6.07 12.21
N LEU A 334 -13.80 -5.68 13.51
CA LEU A 334 -12.51 -5.63 14.18
C LEU A 334 -11.86 -7.03 14.30
N SER A 335 -12.65 -8.09 14.52
CA SER A 335 -12.13 -9.46 14.56
C SER A 335 -11.59 -9.90 13.20
N ALA A 336 -12.29 -9.59 12.12
CA ALA A 336 -11.84 -9.89 10.77
C ALA A 336 -10.54 -9.12 10.42
N THR A 337 -10.50 -7.82 10.73
CA THR A 337 -9.33 -6.98 10.53
C THR A 337 -8.11 -7.45 11.33
N GLY A 338 -8.33 -7.98 12.55
CA GLY A 338 -7.25 -8.52 13.38
C GLY A 338 -6.58 -9.76 12.79
N ASP A 339 -7.33 -10.62 12.10
CA ASP A 339 -6.74 -11.77 11.41
C ASP A 339 -5.92 -11.36 10.17
N GLU A 340 -6.29 -10.25 9.54
CA GLU A 340 -5.60 -9.69 8.38
C GLU A 340 -4.40 -8.79 8.78
N ALA A 341 -4.32 -8.35 10.03
CA ALA A 341 -3.35 -7.37 10.50
C ALA A 341 -1.90 -7.89 10.56
N GLY A 342 -1.66 -9.14 10.19
CA GLY A 342 -0.31 -9.68 10.03
C GLY A 342 0.43 -9.03 8.87
N GLY A 343 1.73 -8.85 9.02
CA GLY A 343 2.63 -8.45 7.94
C GLY A 343 3.70 -9.52 7.73
N PRO A 344 4.36 -9.57 6.56
CA PRO A 344 5.51 -10.44 6.38
C PRO A 344 6.56 -10.08 7.44
N GLY A 345 7.05 -11.06 8.15
CA GLY A 345 8.30 -10.92 8.94
C GLY A 345 9.42 -10.46 8.01
N GLY A 346 10.46 -9.84 8.55
CA GLY A 346 11.57 -9.33 7.75
C GLY A 346 12.09 -10.39 6.77
N SER A 347 11.97 -10.08 5.48
CA SER A 347 12.46 -10.91 4.37
C SER A 347 13.05 -10.01 3.30
N ARG A 348 13.85 -10.57 2.41
CA ARG A 348 14.23 -9.87 1.17
C ARG A 348 13.04 -9.93 0.23
N ALA A 349 12.75 -8.84 -0.48
CA ALA A 349 11.65 -8.80 -1.41
C ALA A 349 11.86 -7.79 -2.53
N LYS A 350 11.23 -8.06 -3.67
CA LYS A 350 11.07 -7.12 -4.78
C LYS A 350 9.59 -7.05 -5.13
N TYR A 351 9.14 -5.84 -5.40
CA TYR A 351 7.74 -5.53 -5.68
C TYR A 351 7.63 -4.71 -6.96
N LYS A 352 6.51 -4.89 -7.67
CA LYS A 352 6.06 -4.05 -8.76
C LYS A 352 4.57 -3.75 -8.59
N SER A 353 4.05 -2.78 -9.33
CA SER A 353 2.62 -2.46 -9.27
C SER A 353 2.07 -2.02 -10.61
N ALA A 354 0.78 -2.22 -10.81
CA ALA A 354 0.07 -1.70 -11.96
C ALA A 354 -1.40 -1.40 -11.60
N TYR A 355 -1.98 -0.41 -12.26
CA TYR A 355 -3.39 -0.11 -12.22
C TYR A 355 -4.03 -0.34 -13.59
N LEU A 356 -5.20 -0.97 -13.62
CA LEU A 356 -5.92 -1.31 -14.82
C LEU A 356 -7.33 -0.71 -14.80
N LYS A 357 -7.69 -0.06 -15.89
CA LYS A 357 -9.03 0.50 -16.13
C LYS A 357 -10.00 -0.54 -16.68
N ARG A 358 -9.48 -1.65 -17.19
CA ARG A 358 -10.22 -2.75 -17.82
C ARG A 358 -9.77 -4.10 -17.29
N GLY A 359 -10.59 -5.12 -17.50
CA GLY A 359 -10.25 -6.51 -17.22
C GLY A 359 -9.11 -7.02 -18.08
N PHE A 360 -8.65 -8.23 -17.77
CA PHE A 360 -7.52 -8.84 -18.45
C PHE A 360 -7.90 -9.39 -19.83
N THR A 361 -6.99 -9.20 -20.80
CA THR A 361 -7.04 -9.89 -22.09
C THR A 361 -6.61 -11.35 -21.95
N GLU A 362 -6.93 -12.16 -22.94
CA GLU A 362 -6.44 -13.55 -23.01
C GLU A 362 -4.90 -13.59 -23.07
N ALA A 363 -4.27 -12.68 -23.82
CA ALA A 363 -2.83 -12.58 -23.92
C ALA A 363 -2.15 -12.30 -22.58
N GLU A 364 -2.69 -11.36 -21.80
CA GLU A 364 -2.21 -11.05 -20.45
C GLU A 364 -2.36 -12.25 -19.50
N ALA A 365 -3.51 -12.92 -19.52
CA ALA A 365 -3.73 -14.10 -18.69
C ALA A 365 -2.80 -15.27 -19.06
N ARG A 366 -2.57 -15.51 -20.36
CA ARG A 366 -1.60 -16.52 -20.83
C ARG A 366 -0.16 -16.16 -20.46
N CYS A 367 0.20 -14.88 -20.50
CA CYS A 367 1.50 -14.39 -20.03
C CYS A 367 1.69 -14.68 -18.54
N MET A 368 0.71 -14.38 -17.70
CA MET A 368 0.75 -14.71 -16.27
C MET A 368 0.95 -16.20 -16.05
N TYR A 369 0.16 -17.06 -16.74
CA TYR A 369 0.29 -18.51 -16.64
C TYR A 369 1.70 -18.97 -17.00
N LYS A 370 2.24 -18.53 -18.16
CA LYS A 370 3.59 -18.87 -18.63
C LYS A 370 4.65 -18.63 -17.55
N HIS A 371 4.63 -17.45 -16.90
CA HIS A 371 5.63 -17.09 -15.91
C HIS A 371 5.41 -17.75 -14.55
N LEU A 372 4.15 -18.00 -14.16
CA LEU A 372 3.83 -18.73 -12.93
C LEU A 372 4.14 -20.24 -13.03
N GLN A 373 4.23 -20.79 -14.25
CA GLN A 373 4.61 -22.18 -14.51
C GLN A 373 6.11 -22.34 -14.87
N ARG A 374 6.87 -21.23 -14.94
CA ARG A 374 8.26 -21.27 -15.35
C ARG A 374 9.18 -21.67 -14.21
N THR A 375 10.08 -22.61 -14.44
CA THR A 375 11.18 -22.92 -13.53
C THR A 375 12.37 -22.01 -13.80
N VAL A 376 13.07 -21.58 -12.75
CA VAL A 376 14.24 -20.71 -12.84
C VAL A 376 15.43 -21.38 -12.14
N PRO A 377 16.59 -21.52 -12.80
CA PRO A 377 17.78 -22.04 -12.14
C PRO A 377 18.18 -21.17 -10.92
N GLY A 378 18.52 -21.81 -9.82
CA GLY A 378 19.00 -21.14 -8.61
C GLY A 378 17.91 -20.67 -7.65
N SER A 379 16.62 -20.86 -7.97
CA SER A 379 15.51 -20.60 -7.05
C SER A 379 14.28 -21.48 -7.35
N ASP A 380 13.58 -21.88 -6.30
CA ASP A 380 12.28 -22.56 -6.43
C ASP A 380 11.11 -21.58 -6.63
N LEU A 381 11.36 -20.28 -6.56
CA LEU A 381 10.38 -19.19 -6.65
C LEU A 381 9.22 -19.28 -5.64
N ARG A 382 9.36 -20.07 -4.58
CA ARG A 382 8.38 -20.09 -3.49
C ARG A 382 8.27 -18.70 -2.86
N GLY A 383 7.03 -18.21 -2.65
CA GLY A 383 6.78 -16.83 -2.21
C GLY A 383 6.80 -15.81 -3.35
N SER A 384 6.83 -16.27 -4.62
CA SER A 384 6.57 -15.43 -5.79
C SER A 384 5.08 -15.48 -6.11
N VAL A 385 4.44 -14.31 -6.16
CA VAL A 385 2.98 -14.19 -6.33
C VAL A 385 2.63 -12.96 -7.17
N VAL A 386 1.45 -12.99 -7.76
CA VAL A 386 0.79 -11.84 -8.36
C VAL A 386 -0.51 -11.61 -7.60
N GLU A 387 -0.54 -10.58 -6.76
CA GLU A 387 -1.77 -10.14 -6.12
C GLU A 387 -2.54 -9.22 -7.05
N ILE A 388 -3.85 -9.48 -7.17
CA ILE A 388 -4.76 -8.73 -8.03
C ILE A 388 -5.95 -8.30 -7.19
N ASP A 389 -5.99 -7.02 -6.84
CA ASP A 389 -7.03 -6.43 -5.99
C ASP A 389 -8.15 -5.83 -6.83
N SER A 390 -9.38 -5.93 -6.34
CA SER A 390 -10.47 -5.08 -6.80
C SER A 390 -10.21 -3.63 -6.42
N TYR A 391 -10.45 -2.70 -7.34
CA TYR A 391 -10.23 -1.26 -7.14
C TYR A 391 -11.48 -0.46 -7.60
N GLY A 392 -11.45 0.87 -7.52
CA GLY A 392 -12.55 1.71 -8.00
C GLY A 392 -13.63 1.98 -6.93
N GLY A 393 -14.90 2.05 -7.32
CA GLY A 393 -15.98 2.46 -6.42
C GLY A 393 -15.79 3.91 -5.93
N ALA A 394 -15.87 4.14 -4.62
CA ALA A 394 -15.69 5.46 -4.01
C ALA A 394 -14.30 6.08 -4.26
N ILE A 395 -13.29 5.29 -4.61
CA ILE A 395 -11.96 5.80 -4.97
C ILE A 395 -12.03 6.66 -6.24
N ASN A 396 -12.88 6.30 -7.18
CA ASN A 396 -12.99 6.95 -8.49
C ASN A 396 -13.89 8.20 -8.49
N ARG A 397 -14.16 8.79 -7.32
CA ARG A 397 -14.91 10.04 -7.22
C ARG A 397 -14.15 11.17 -7.90
N LYS A 398 -14.81 11.84 -8.84
CA LYS A 398 -14.20 12.88 -9.68
C LYS A 398 -13.67 14.08 -8.89
N GLU A 399 -14.34 14.46 -7.80
CA GLU A 399 -13.92 15.55 -6.93
C GLU A 399 -12.58 15.30 -6.25
N MET A 400 -12.18 14.04 -6.04
CA MET A 400 -10.91 13.68 -5.42
C MET A 400 -9.71 13.85 -6.35
N VAL A 401 -9.91 13.83 -7.67
CA VAL A 401 -8.83 14.03 -8.66
C VAL A 401 -8.14 15.38 -8.49
N ALA A 402 -8.93 16.46 -8.34
CA ALA A 402 -8.36 17.79 -8.13
C ALA A 402 -7.94 18.06 -6.67
N ALA A 403 -8.58 17.40 -5.71
CA ALA A 403 -8.37 17.64 -4.30
C ALA A 403 -7.15 16.91 -3.72
N THR A 404 -6.63 15.89 -4.42
CA THR A 404 -5.53 15.04 -3.93
C THR A 404 -4.42 14.91 -4.97
N SER A 405 -3.33 14.26 -4.58
CA SER A 405 -2.21 13.93 -5.46
C SER A 405 -2.07 12.42 -5.71
N ALA A 406 -3.10 11.65 -5.36
CA ALA A 406 -3.21 10.25 -5.78
C ALA A 406 -3.77 10.22 -7.23
N GLY A 407 -2.95 9.79 -8.18
CA GLY A 407 -3.24 9.92 -9.61
C GLY A 407 -4.22 8.87 -10.16
N GLN A 408 -4.30 7.69 -9.53
CA GLN A 408 -5.04 6.55 -10.05
C GLN A 408 -6.49 6.58 -9.56
N ARG A 409 -7.37 7.23 -10.35
CA ARG A 409 -8.77 7.49 -10.00
C ARG A 409 -9.79 6.98 -11.04
N SER A 410 -9.35 6.15 -11.99
CA SER A 410 -10.22 5.55 -13.00
C SER A 410 -10.05 4.04 -13.17
N SER A 411 -9.16 3.44 -12.41
CA SER A 411 -8.91 2.00 -12.44
C SER A 411 -9.99 1.20 -11.71
N VAL A 412 -10.12 -0.06 -12.11
CA VAL A 412 -11.03 -1.05 -11.51
C VAL A 412 -10.27 -2.23 -10.90
N ILE A 413 -8.98 -2.34 -11.21
CA ILE A 413 -8.06 -3.37 -10.74
C ILE A 413 -6.73 -2.72 -10.34
N LYS A 414 -6.13 -3.23 -9.27
CA LYS A 414 -4.76 -2.94 -8.86
C LYS A 414 -3.99 -4.24 -8.78
N MET A 415 -2.77 -4.26 -9.29
CA MET A 415 -1.88 -5.42 -9.24
C MET A 415 -0.66 -5.14 -8.40
N GLN A 416 -0.18 -6.19 -7.71
CA GLN A 416 1.08 -6.20 -7.00
C GLN A 416 1.83 -7.51 -7.27
N PRO A 417 2.56 -7.61 -8.37
CA PRO A 417 3.52 -8.70 -8.56
C PRO A 417 4.68 -8.56 -7.57
N MET A 418 5.05 -9.66 -6.91
CA MET A 418 6.12 -9.66 -5.92
C MET A 418 6.80 -11.00 -5.79
N THR A 419 8.01 -10.97 -5.22
CA THR A 419 8.76 -12.17 -4.86
C THR A 419 9.49 -11.95 -3.54
N HIS A 420 9.47 -12.95 -2.67
CA HIS A 420 10.09 -12.95 -1.36
C HIS A 420 11.12 -14.08 -1.25
N TRP A 421 12.25 -13.83 -0.58
CA TRP A 421 13.28 -14.84 -0.37
C TRP A 421 14.06 -14.62 0.92
N GLY A 422 14.70 -15.70 1.41
CA GLY A 422 15.56 -15.66 2.58
C GLY A 422 17.05 -15.62 2.22
N ASP A 423 17.49 -16.48 1.30
CA ASP A 423 18.91 -16.58 0.91
C ASP A 423 19.31 -15.46 -0.05
N PRO A 424 20.28 -14.60 0.29
CA PRO A 424 20.78 -13.57 -0.62
C PRO A 424 21.22 -14.08 -2.01
N LYS A 425 21.62 -15.34 -2.13
CA LYS A 425 22.03 -15.93 -3.40
C LYS A 425 20.91 -16.07 -4.43
N GLU A 426 19.65 -16.07 -3.97
CA GLU A 426 18.49 -16.13 -4.86
C GLU A 426 18.13 -14.79 -5.48
N GLU A 427 18.71 -13.68 -5.03
CA GLU A 427 18.30 -12.32 -5.39
C GLU A 427 18.27 -12.09 -6.91
N GLU A 428 19.33 -12.48 -7.60
CA GLU A 428 19.42 -12.31 -9.06
C GLU A 428 18.32 -13.09 -9.79
N ALA A 429 18.16 -14.38 -9.47
CA ALA A 429 17.14 -15.23 -10.11
C ALA A 429 15.73 -14.70 -9.90
N ARG A 430 15.40 -14.26 -8.68
CA ARG A 430 14.09 -13.74 -8.31
C ARG A 430 13.79 -12.38 -8.90
N CYS A 431 14.75 -11.46 -8.86
CA CYS A 431 14.58 -10.14 -9.48
C CYS A 431 14.46 -10.25 -10.99
N THR A 432 15.26 -11.13 -11.64
CA THR A 432 15.16 -11.39 -13.08
C THR A 432 13.81 -11.97 -13.46
N TRP A 433 13.32 -12.99 -12.71
CA TRP A 433 12.00 -13.55 -12.95
C TRP A 433 10.88 -12.48 -12.89
N LEU A 434 10.90 -11.66 -11.85
CA LEU A 434 9.88 -10.61 -11.67
C LEU A 434 9.98 -9.53 -12.75
N HIS A 435 11.19 -9.16 -13.14
CA HIS A 435 11.42 -8.18 -14.20
C HIS A 435 10.92 -8.69 -15.56
N GLU A 436 11.30 -9.92 -15.95
CA GLU A 436 10.88 -10.54 -17.21
C GLU A 436 9.35 -10.75 -17.25
N PHE A 437 8.76 -11.22 -16.14
CA PHE A 437 7.31 -11.34 -16.01
C PHE A 437 6.62 -10.00 -16.29
N TYR A 438 7.06 -8.95 -15.60
CA TYR A 438 6.43 -7.63 -15.69
C TYR A 438 6.61 -7.01 -17.08
N THR A 439 7.80 -7.11 -17.65
CA THR A 439 8.09 -6.61 -18.98
C THR A 439 7.27 -7.34 -20.05
N ASP A 440 7.24 -8.67 -20.01
CA ASP A 440 6.44 -9.48 -20.95
C ASP A 440 4.94 -9.13 -20.85
N LEU A 441 4.42 -8.98 -19.62
CA LEU A 441 3.00 -8.68 -19.39
C LEU A 441 2.57 -7.37 -20.06
N PHE A 442 3.42 -6.34 -20.01
CA PHE A 442 3.12 -5.02 -20.56
C PHE A 442 3.79 -4.77 -21.94
N SER A 443 4.26 -5.82 -22.60
CA SER A 443 4.75 -5.80 -23.99
C SER A 443 3.87 -6.63 -24.94
N GLY A 444 2.61 -6.86 -24.56
CA GLY A 444 1.67 -7.63 -25.38
C GLY A 444 1.37 -6.96 -26.74
N PRO A 445 0.59 -7.65 -27.61
CA PRO A 445 0.30 -7.18 -28.97
C PRO A 445 -0.32 -5.79 -29.05
N ASP A 446 -1.02 -5.38 -28.01
CA ASP A 446 -1.71 -4.08 -27.93
C ASP A 446 -0.86 -2.99 -27.24
N ALA A 447 0.38 -3.31 -26.84
CA ALA A 447 1.27 -2.35 -26.19
C ALA A 447 1.81 -1.34 -27.20
N ASP A 448 1.80 -0.06 -26.80
CA ASP A 448 2.53 0.97 -27.54
C ASP A 448 4.04 0.69 -27.46
N SER A 449 4.69 0.61 -28.62
CA SER A 449 6.11 0.28 -28.74
C SER A 449 7.03 1.23 -27.97
N GLN A 450 6.61 2.49 -27.75
CA GLN A 450 7.38 3.48 -26.99
C GLN A 450 7.31 3.26 -25.47
N HIS A 451 6.27 2.59 -25.01
CA HIS A 451 5.99 2.37 -23.58
C HIS A 451 5.94 0.88 -23.20
N ALA A 452 6.37 0.00 -24.13
CA ALA A 452 6.41 -1.44 -23.89
C ALA A 452 7.20 -1.78 -22.62
N GLY A 453 6.71 -2.80 -21.89
CA GLY A 453 7.27 -3.22 -20.60
C GLY A 453 6.78 -2.45 -19.38
N THR A 454 5.86 -1.50 -19.55
CA THR A 454 5.28 -0.71 -18.46
C THR A 454 3.77 -0.53 -18.59
N PRO A 455 3.02 -0.39 -17.49
CA PRO A 455 1.58 -0.06 -17.52
C PRO A 455 1.37 1.44 -17.79
N TYR A 456 1.94 1.96 -18.87
CA TYR A 456 1.86 3.39 -19.20
C TYR A 456 0.41 3.84 -19.30
N PRO A 457 0.06 5.04 -18.78
CA PRO A 457 -1.30 5.55 -18.80
C PRO A 457 -1.90 5.58 -20.20
N SER A 458 -3.00 4.87 -20.38
CA SER A 458 -3.69 4.62 -21.65
C SER A 458 -5.18 4.37 -21.40
N ASP A 459 -5.90 3.87 -22.39
CA ASP A 459 -7.29 3.40 -22.21
C ASP A 459 -7.39 2.14 -21.33
N ARG A 460 -6.29 1.38 -21.17
CA ARG A 460 -6.26 0.16 -20.36
C ARG A 460 -5.60 0.33 -19.02
N TYR A 461 -4.51 1.08 -18.94
CA TYR A 461 -3.64 1.19 -17.75
C TYR A 461 -3.67 2.59 -17.16
N GLU A 462 -3.33 2.69 -15.88
CA GLU A 462 -3.25 3.97 -15.17
C GLU A 462 -1.96 4.09 -14.34
N GLY A 463 -0.89 3.41 -14.77
CA GLY A 463 0.42 3.51 -14.15
C GLY A 463 0.59 2.64 -12.90
N CYS A 464 1.37 3.16 -11.95
CA CYS A 464 1.88 2.45 -10.78
C CYS A 464 1.48 3.14 -9.46
N TYR A 465 1.54 2.41 -8.35
CA TYR A 465 1.24 2.93 -7.01
C TYR A 465 2.50 3.47 -6.32
N ILE A 466 2.46 4.71 -5.84
CA ILE A 466 3.64 5.34 -5.23
C ILE A 466 4.09 4.67 -3.92
N ASN A 467 3.20 4.03 -3.17
CA ASN A 467 3.57 3.23 -2.01
C ASN A 467 4.12 1.84 -2.36
N TYR A 468 4.06 1.44 -3.63
CA TYR A 468 4.74 0.27 -4.15
C TYR A 468 5.83 0.70 -5.16
N PRO A 469 6.83 1.47 -4.67
CA PRO A 469 7.86 2.02 -5.53
C PRO A 469 8.72 0.90 -6.13
N ASP A 470 9.17 1.13 -7.36
CA ASP A 470 10.08 0.25 -8.07
C ASP A 470 11.16 1.09 -8.78
N LYS A 471 12.40 1.02 -8.30
CA LYS A 471 13.53 1.76 -8.86
C LYS A 471 13.86 1.38 -10.31
N ASP A 472 13.45 0.20 -10.78
CA ASP A 472 13.66 -0.22 -12.16
C ASP A 472 12.95 0.74 -13.13
N MET A 473 11.85 1.35 -12.69
CA MET A 473 11.08 2.33 -13.48
C MET A 473 11.89 3.60 -13.79
N LEU A 474 12.91 3.93 -13.01
CA LEU A 474 13.81 5.07 -13.30
C LEU A 474 14.60 4.92 -14.59
N GLY A 475 14.69 3.71 -15.15
CA GLY A 475 15.23 3.46 -16.48
C GLY A 475 14.41 4.08 -17.62
N TYR A 476 13.16 4.41 -17.38
CA TYR A 476 12.27 5.03 -18.35
C TYR A 476 12.22 6.56 -18.15
N ARG A 477 12.34 7.34 -19.24
CA ARG A 477 12.29 8.81 -19.18
C ARG A 477 10.97 9.34 -18.62
N TYR A 478 9.88 8.60 -18.83
CA TYR A 478 8.53 8.90 -18.41
C TYR A 478 8.15 8.27 -17.04
N TRP A 479 9.13 7.84 -16.22
CA TRP A 479 8.86 7.16 -14.94
C TRP A 479 7.86 7.92 -14.05
N HIS A 480 7.93 9.25 -14.05
CA HIS A 480 7.02 10.08 -13.25
C HIS A 480 5.57 10.00 -13.74
N GLU A 481 5.33 9.80 -15.03
CA GLU A 481 4.00 9.62 -15.59
C GLU A 481 3.38 8.29 -15.15
N LEU A 482 4.19 7.27 -14.88
CA LEU A 482 3.72 6.00 -14.33
C LEU A 482 3.14 6.17 -12.92
N TYR A 483 3.67 7.09 -12.11
CA TYR A 483 3.24 7.26 -10.72
C TYR A 483 2.26 8.42 -10.51
N TYR A 484 2.34 9.46 -11.32
CA TYR A 484 1.55 10.68 -11.17
C TYR A 484 0.59 10.94 -12.34
N GLY A 485 0.59 10.07 -13.34
CA GLY A 485 -0.20 10.24 -14.55
C GLY A 485 0.38 11.26 -15.53
N VAL A 486 -0.21 11.28 -16.72
CA VAL A 486 0.13 12.25 -17.77
C VAL A 486 -0.61 13.57 -17.51
N GLY A 487 0.07 14.70 -17.53
CA GLY A 487 -0.54 16.03 -17.40
C GLY A 487 0.04 16.88 -16.26
N GLU A 488 -0.83 17.67 -15.61
CA GLU A 488 -0.44 18.78 -14.74
C GLU A 488 0.00 18.37 -13.31
N LEU A 489 -0.23 17.13 -12.89
CA LEU A 489 0.03 16.76 -11.50
C LEU A 489 1.52 16.78 -11.16
N TYR A 490 2.38 16.19 -11.99
CA TYR A 490 3.81 16.17 -11.69
C TYR A 490 4.46 17.58 -11.77
N PRO A 491 4.18 18.42 -12.79
CA PRO A 491 4.60 19.82 -12.79
C PRO A 491 4.14 20.60 -11.55
N PHE A 492 2.89 20.45 -11.12
CA PHE A 492 2.38 21.03 -9.88
C PHE A 492 3.21 20.59 -8.66
N LEU A 493 3.49 19.29 -8.52
CA LEU A 493 4.30 18.77 -7.41
C LEU A 493 5.74 19.32 -7.43
N GLN A 494 6.31 19.54 -8.62
CA GLN A 494 7.61 20.18 -8.76
C GLN A 494 7.61 21.65 -8.27
N GLU A 495 6.54 22.40 -8.54
CA GLU A 495 6.38 23.77 -8.00
C GLU A 495 6.29 23.76 -6.48
N VAL A 496 5.48 22.84 -5.90
CA VAL A 496 5.39 22.66 -4.45
C VAL A 496 6.76 22.29 -3.87
N LYS A 497 7.50 21.40 -4.52
CA LYS A 497 8.86 21.03 -4.09
C LYS A 497 9.79 22.22 -4.04
N ARG A 498 9.87 23.02 -5.11
CA ARG A 498 10.72 24.25 -5.15
C ARG A 498 10.33 25.26 -4.07
N LYS A 499 9.05 25.37 -3.75
CA LYS A 499 8.55 26.33 -2.76
C LYS A 499 8.84 25.92 -1.32
N TYR A 500 8.67 24.63 -0.96
CA TYR A 500 8.71 24.17 0.43
C TYR A 500 9.96 23.38 0.82
N ASP A 501 10.73 22.93 -0.17
CA ASP A 501 12.05 22.30 0.01
C ASP A 501 13.06 22.83 -1.03
N PRO A 502 13.33 24.15 -1.03
CA PRO A 502 14.15 24.81 -2.05
C PRO A 502 15.60 24.31 -2.09
N ASN A 503 16.09 23.76 -0.99
CA ASN A 503 17.44 23.20 -0.88
C ASN A 503 17.47 21.68 -1.16
N ASN A 504 16.35 21.09 -1.57
CA ASN A 504 16.20 19.66 -1.83
C ASN A 504 16.74 18.78 -0.68
N ILE A 505 16.38 19.13 0.56
CA ILE A 505 16.78 18.41 1.79
C ILE A 505 16.16 17.01 1.82
N PHE A 506 14.88 16.92 1.44
CA PHE A 506 14.10 15.67 1.45
C PHE A 506 14.11 15.02 0.07
N HIS A 507 15.06 14.12 -0.17
CA HIS A 507 15.16 13.44 -1.46
C HIS A 507 15.52 11.96 -1.31
N HIS A 508 15.08 11.20 -2.29
CA HIS A 508 15.43 9.79 -2.55
C HIS A 508 15.39 9.54 -4.07
N ALA A 509 15.71 8.34 -4.52
CA ALA A 509 15.84 8.05 -5.94
C ALA A 509 14.59 8.40 -6.77
N MET A 510 13.38 8.18 -6.22
CA MET A 510 12.10 8.47 -6.88
C MET A 510 11.37 9.69 -6.29
N SER A 511 12.05 10.55 -5.54
CA SER A 511 11.42 11.78 -5.06
C SER A 511 11.08 12.73 -6.20
N ILE A 512 10.13 13.62 -5.94
CA ILE A 512 9.76 14.70 -6.85
C ILE A 512 10.98 15.58 -7.07
N ARG A 513 11.35 15.79 -8.32
CA ARG A 513 12.50 16.60 -8.72
C ARG A 513 12.11 18.07 -8.77
N ALA A 514 12.94 18.95 -8.18
CA ALA A 514 12.74 20.39 -8.20
C ALA A 514 13.01 21.00 -9.58
#